data_cf41675261c0f596087e634bfea95006
#
_entry.id   cf41675261c0f596087e634bfea95006
#
_cell.length_a   1.000
_cell.length_b   1.000
_cell.length_c   1.000
_cell.angle_alpha   90.00
_cell.angle_beta   90.00
_cell.angle_gamma   90.00
#
_symmetry.space_group_name_H-M   'P 1'
#
loop_
_entity.id
_entity.type
_entity.pdbx_description
1 polymer ?
#
loop_
_entity_poly.entity_id
_entity_poly.type
_entity_poly.pdbx_seq_one_letter_code
_entity_poly.pdbx_strand_id
1 'polypeptide(L)'
;MEIFIEPIGKLINEFSKLPGVGKKTAQRYAYKIIDMPESEARAFADAILGVKRKVKYCKVCGNFTEEETCAVCRMRDHSLICVVKEPKDVAAIEKLHEFKGVYHVLHGVIDPLSGIGPNDIRIRELLARLQEGNVKEVIVATNPDVSGDATAMYLAKLIKPFDVTVTRLAHGIPIGSEIEYTDDVTLARAFVERNKL
;
A
#
# COMPACT_ATOMS: atom_id res chain seq x y z
N MET A 1 -20.54 -15.53 33.72
CA MET A 1 -21.12 -16.69 33.00
C MET A 1 -20.67 -16.58 31.55
N GLU A 2 -19.80 -17.49 31.10
CA GLU A 2 -19.40 -17.49 29.68
C GLU A 2 -20.63 -17.87 28.84
N ILE A 3 -21.04 -16.99 27.95
CA ILE A 3 -22.21 -17.15 27.08
C ILE A 3 -21.98 -18.25 26.02
N PHE A 4 -20.71 -18.54 25.71
CA PHE A 4 -20.30 -19.50 24.68
C PHE A 4 -19.44 -20.62 25.28
N ILE A 5 -19.53 -21.79 24.71
CA ILE A 5 -18.57 -22.86 25.01
C ILE A 5 -17.17 -22.42 24.53
N GLU A 6 -16.14 -22.89 25.20
CA GLU A 6 -14.76 -22.45 25.03
C GLU A 6 -14.27 -22.39 23.56
N PRO A 7 -14.48 -23.41 22.70
CA PRO A 7 -14.02 -23.37 21.31
C PRO A 7 -14.67 -22.23 20.50
N ILE A 8 -15.97 -21.97 20.72
CA ILE A 8 -16.68 -20.89 20.03
C ILE A 8 -16.15 -19.54 20.51
N GLY A 9 -15.97 -19.37 21.82
CA GLY A 9 -15.43 -18.15 22.41
C GLY A 9 -14.03 -17.82 21.89
N LYS A 10 -13.14 -18.81 21.78
CA LYS A 10 -11.80 -18.65 21.19
C LYS A 10 -11.88 -18.16 19.74
N LEU A 11 -12.70 -18.79 18.91
CA LEU A 11 -12.82 -18.42 17.50
C LEU A 11 -13.38 -17.01 17.32
N ILE A 12 -14.39 -16.62 18.11
CA ILE A 12 -14.93 -15.24 18.12
C ILE A 12 -13.84 -14.24 18.51
N ASN A 13 -13.03 -14.56 19.52
CA ASN A 13 -11.94 -13.68 19.95
C ASN A 13 -10.88 -13.50 18.86
N GLU A 14 -10.51 -14.56 18.13
CA GLU A 14 -9.55 -14.45 17.03
C GLU A 14 -10.10 -13.56 15.90
N PHE A 15 -11.36 -13.74 15.50
CA PHE A 15 -11.97 -12.86 14.50
C PHE A 15 -12.07 -11.40 14.96
N SER A 16 -12.32 -11.17 16.25
CA SER A 16 -12.40 -9.80 16.82
C SER A 16 -11.08 -9.03 16.82
N LYS A 17 -9.94 -9.72 16.64
CA LYS A 17 -8.62 -9.06 16.50
C LYS A 17 -8.43 -8.44 15.12
N LEU A 18 -9.25 -8.81 14.14
CA LEU A 18 -9.14 -8.28 12.79
C LEU A 18 -9.66 -6.84 12.73
N PRO A 19 -8.94 -5.90 12.09
CA PRO A 19 -9.40 -4.52 11.96
C PRO A 19 -10.78 -4.43 11.32
N GLY A 20 -11.67 -3.62 11.89
CA GLY A 20 -13.05 -3.45 11.41
C GLY A 20 -14.02 -4.58 11.76
N VAL A 21 -13.56 -5.63 12.48
CA VAL A 21 -14.40 -6.75 12.89
C VAL A 21 -14.86 -6.55 14.34
N GLY A 22 -16.09 -6.07 14.51
CA GLY A 22 -16.74 -5.97 15.83
C GLY A 22 -17.25 -7.33 16.34
N LYS A 23 -17.57 -7.39 17.64
CA LYS A 23 -18.04 -8.65 18.31
C LYS A 23 -19.19 -9.35 17.58
N LYS A 24 -20.19 -8.62 17.08
CA LYS A 24 -21.34 -9.21 16.35
C LYS A 24 -20.91 -9.85 15.02
N THR A 25 -20.00 -9.21 14.29
CA THR A 25 -19.44 -9.72 13.03
C THR A 25 -18.57 -10.94 13.29
N ALA A 26 -17.71 -10.90 14.31
CA ALA A 26 -16.87 -12.02 14.74
C ALA A 26 -17.70 -13.25 15.09
N GLN A 27 -18.80 -13.06 15.85
CA GLN A 27 -19.74 -14.13 16.19
C GLN A 27 -20.39 -14.73 14.94
N ARG A 28 -20.83 -13.90 13.99
CA ARG A 28 -21.41 -14.37 12.73
C ARG A 28 -20.42 -15.19 11.91
N TYR A 29 -19.14 -14.78 11.87
CA TYR A 29 -18.09 -15.54 11.20
C TYR A 29 -17.83 -16.87 11.90
N ALA A 30 -17.76 -16.91 13.23
CA ALA A 30 -17.58 -18.14 13.98
C ALA A 30 -18.71 -19.15 13.72
N TYR A 31 -19.95 -18.71 13.70
CA TYR A 31 -21.09 -19.58 13.38
C TYR A 31 -21.02 -20.09 11.94
N LYS A 32 -20.62 -19.24 10.97
CA LYS A 32 -20.44 -19.69 9.59
C LYS A 32 -19.38 -20.79 9.49
N ILE A 33 -18.30 -20.70 10.25
CA ILE A 33 -17.26 -21.75 10.30
C ILE A 33 -17.82 -23.06 10.89
N ILE A 34 -18.68 -22.98 11.92
CA ILE A 34 -19.30 -24.15 12.53
C ILE A 34 -20.22 -24.88 11.55
N ASP A 35 -20.96 -24.11 10.74
CA ASP A 35 -21.95 -24.65 9.79
C ASP A 35 -21.32 -25.18 8.49
N MET A 36 -20.03 -24.90 8.23
CA MET A 36 -19.38 -25.38 7.00
C MET A 36 -18.81 -26.78 7.17
N PRO A 37 -18.66 -27.55 6.06
CA PRO A 37 -17.96 -28.83 6.09
C PRO A 37 -16.53 -28.73 6.63
N GLU A 38 -16.06 -29.74 7.35
CA GLU A 38 -14.70 -29.75 7.90
C GLU A 38 -13.63 -29.55 6.83
N SER A 39 -13.83 -30.05 5.62
CA SER A 39 -12.92 -29.87 4.49
C SER A 39 -12.74 -28.40 4.10
N GLU A 40 -13.83 -27.61 4.10
CA GLU A 40 -13.79 -26.18 3.82
C GLU A 40 -13.13 -25.40 4.97
N ALA A 41 -13.45 -25.75 6.22
CA ALA A 41 -12.83 -25.13 7.39
C ALA A 41 -11.31 -25.38 7.40
N ARG A 42 -10.88 -26.60 7.05
CA ARG A 42 -9.47 -26.97 6.91
C ARG A 42 -8.79 -26.17 5.80
N ALA A 43 -9.40 -26.11 4.62
CA ALA A 43 -8.86 -25.33 3.50
C ALA A 43 -8.70 -23.84 3.86
N PHE A 44 -9.65 -23.27 4.60
CA PHE A 44 -9.56 -21.88 5.09
C PHE A 44 -8.40 -21.69 6.08
N ALA A 45 -8.25 -22.59 7.04
CA ALA A 45 -7.12 -22.56 7.98
C ALA A 45 -5.77 -22.72 7.26
N ASP A 46 -5.68 -23.64 6.30
CA ASP A 46 -4.47 -23.86 5.50
C ASP A 46 -4.11 -22.63 4.64
N ALA A 47 -5.10 -21.91 4.10
CA ALA A 47 -4.88 -20.68 3.38
C ALA A 47 -4.25 -19.58 4.27
N ILE A 48 -4.75 -19.41 5.51
CA ILE A 48 -4.18 -18.46 6.49
C ILE A 48 -2.73 -18.83 6.81
N LEU A 49 -2.45 -20.08 7.09
CA LEU A 49 -1.10 -20.56 7.40
C LEU A 49 -0.19 -20.48 6.17
N GLY A 50 -0.72 -20.75 4.99
CA GLY A 50 -0.02 -20.64 3.70
C GLY A 50 0.51 -19.24 3.44
N VAL A 51 -0.32 -18.22 3.62
CA VAL A 51 0.10 -16.82 3.51
C VAL A 51 1.24 -16.50 4.47
N LYS A 52 1.13 -16.89 5.73
CA LYS A 52 2.17 -16.62 6.75
C LYS A 52 3.50 -17.33 6.46
N ARG A 53 3.48 -18.49 5.82
CA ARG A 53 4.68 -19.28 5.53
C ARG A 53 5.35 -18.89 4.22
N LYS A 54 4.58 -18.56 3.18
CA LYS A 54 5.07 -18.35 1.82
C LYS A 54 5.29 -16.89 1.45
N VAL A 55 4.42 -15.98 1.94
CA VAL A 55 4.51 -14.57 1.56
C VAL A 55 5.58 -13.85 2.36
N LYS A 56 6.46 -13.18 1.65
CA LYS A 56 7.53 -12.32 2.15
C LYS A 56 7.59 -11.02 1.36
N TYR A 57 8.45 -10.12 1.77
CA TYR A 57 8.69 -8.89 1.03
C TYR A 57 9.81 -9.07 0.00
N CYS A 58 9.59 -8.55 -1.20
CA CYS A 58 10.62 -8.47 -2.23
C CYS A 58 11.82 -7.67 -1.71
N LYS A 59 13.02 -8.23 -1.81
CA LYS A 59 14.27 -7.58 -1.35
C LYS A 59 14.53 -6.24 -2.05
N VAL A 60 14.09 -6.11 -3.31
CA VAL A 60 14.31 -4.90 -4.12
C VAL A 60 13.25 -3.84 -3.82
N CYS A 61 11.96 -4.15 -4.00
CA CYS A 61 10.91 -3.14 -3.98
C CYS A 61 10.03 -3.14 -2.73
N GLY A 62 10.10 -4.16 -1.87
CA GLY A 62 9.27 -4.27 -0.67
C GLY A 62 7.82 -4.74 -0.92
N ASN A 63 7.43 -5.06 -2.15
CA ASN A 63 6.11 -5.63 -2.41
C ASN A 63 6.02 -7.10 -1.97
N PHE A 64 4.82 -7.64 -1.86
CA PHE A 64 4.61 -9.05 -1.55
C PHE A 64 5.12 -9.96 -2.66
N THR A 65 5.72 -11.08 -2.26
CA THR A 65 6.24 -12.12 -3.16
C THR A 65 6.39 -13.45 -2.41
N GLU A 66 6.40 -14.57 -3.14
CA GLU A 66 6.82 -15.86 -2.60
C GLU A 66 8.32 -16.09 -2.78
N GLU A 67 8.99 -15.34 -3.67
CA GLU A 67 10.40 -15.43 -3.98
C GLU A 67 11.22 -14.29 -3.35
N GLU A 68 12.54 -14.28 -3.53
CA GLU A 68 13.39 -13.19 -3.04
C GLU A 68 13.10 -11.86 -3.76
N THR A 69 12.86 -11.95 -5.08
CA THR A 69 12.55 -10.81 -5.95
C THR A 69 11.24 -11.06 -6.67
N CYS A 70 10.31 -10.11 -6.63
CA CYS A 70 9.01 -10.26 -7.26
C CYS A 70 9.13 -10.24 -8.80
N ALA A 71 8.09 -10.77 -9.48
CA ALA A 71 8.06 -10.85 -10.94
C ALA A 71 8.22 -9.48 -11.62
N VAL A 72 7.59 -8.42 -11.06
CA VAL A 72 7.71 -7.06 -11.58
C VAL A 72 9.18 -6.60 -11.61
N CYS A 73 9.90 -6.75 -10.50
CA CYS A 73 11.31 -6.37 -10.44
C CYS A 73 12.24 -7.22 -11.31
N ARG A 74 11.86 -8.44 -11.66
CA ARG A 74 12.69 -9.30 -12.53
C ARG A 74 12.46 -9.03 -14.02
N MET A 75 11.27 -8.59 -14.40
CA MET A 75 10.86 -8.56 -15.82
C MET A 75 10.77 -7.15 -16.40
N ARG A 76 10.70 -6.10 -15.58
CA ARG A 76 10.49 -4.74 -16.07
C ARG A 76 11.74 -3.89 -16.01
N ASP A 77 11.74 -2.83 -16.80
CA ASP A 77 12.78 -1.80 -16.81
C ASP A 77 12.77 -1.00 -15.50
N HIS A 78 13.93 -0.83 -14.91
CA HIS A 78 14.16 -0.11 -13.66
C HIS A 78 14.36 1.39 -13.84
N SER A 79 14.32 1.90 -15.05
CA SER A 79 14.49 3.34 -15.32
C SER A 79 13.36 4.21 -14.76
N LEU A 80 12.21 3.62 -14.49
CA LEU A 80 11.02 4.28 -13.96
C LEU A 80 10.58 3.58 -12.66
N ILE A 81 10.60 4.31 -11.54
CA ILE A 81 10.20 3.80 -10.23
C ILE A 81 8.94 4.53 -9.74
N CYS A 82 7.88 3.79 -9.45
CA CYS A 82 6.71 4.31 -8.74
C CYS A 82 6.82 4.02 -7.24
N VAL A 83 6.92 5.06 -6.43
CA VAL A 83 7.03 4.99 -4.97
C VAL A 83 5.65 5.05 -4.36
N VAL A 84 5.28 4.03 -3.60
CA VAL A 84 3.97 3.89 -2.95
C VAL A 84 4.12 3.65 -1.45
N LYS A 85 3.05 3.91 -0.69
CA LYS A 85 3.03 3.70 0.76
C LYS A 85 3.03 2.21 1.12
N GLU A 86 2.12 1.43 0.54
CA GLU A 86 1.82 0.06 0.94
C GLU A 86 1.70 -0.90 -0.27
N PRO A 87 1.86 -2.22 -0.08
CA PRO A 87 1.69 -3.19 -1.18
C PRO A 87 0.31 -3.18 -1.84
N LYS A 88 -0.75 -2.78 -1.12
CA LYS A 88 -2.09 -2.64 -1.70
C LYS A 88 -2.16 -1.57 -2.78
N ASP A 89 -1.33 -0.52 -2.68
CA ASP A 89 -1.28 0.57 -3.66
C ASP A 89 -0.68 0.06 -4.97
N VAL A 90 0.34 -0.83 -4.89
CA VAL A 90 0.86 -1.53 -6.08
C VAL A 90 -0.26 -2.29 -6.79
N ALA A 91 -1.07 -3.04 -6.04
CA ALA A 91 -2.17 -3.81 -6.62
C ALA A 91 -3.24 -2.91 -7.27
N ALA A 92 -3.46 -1.70 -6.72
CA ALA A 92 -4.38 -0.74 -7.31
C ALA A 92 -3.87 -0.17 -8.64
N ILE A 93 -2.58 0.18 -8.72
CA ILE A 93 -1.96 0.71 -9.94
C ILE A 93 -1.84 -0.39 -11.00
N GLU A 94 -1.47 -1.62 -10.63
CA GLU A 94 -1.36 -2.74 -11.58
C GLU A 94 -2.68 -3.08 -12.29
N LYS A 95 -3.82 -2.86 -11.66
CA LYS A 95 -5.14 -3.05 -12.29
C LYS A 95 -5.37 -2.15 -13.51
N LEU A 96 -4.67 -1.05 -13.62
CA LEU A 96 -4.79 -0.13 -14.76
C LEU A 96 -4.07 -0.65 -16.00
N HIS A 97 -3.08 -1.56 -15.86
CA HIS A 97 -2.22 -2.09 -16.92
C HIS A 97 -1.42 -1.04 -17.70
N GLU A 98 -1.43 0.22 -17.26
CA GLU A 98 -0.76 1.36 -17.93
C GLU A 98 0.69 1.53 -17.48
N PHE A 99 1.00 1.28 -16.21
CA PHE A 99 2.33 1.47 -15.67
C PHE A 99 3.26 0.32 -16.06
N LYS A 100 4.41 0.64 -16.67
CA LYS A 100 5.37 -0.34 -17.17
C LYS A 100 6.69 -0.39 -16.38
N GLY A 101 6.89 0.55 -15.46
CA GLY A 101 8.05 0.58 -14.59
C GLY A 101 7.96 -0.39 -13.40
N VAL A 102 8.87 -0.21 -12.46
CA VAL A 102 8.93 -0.98 -11.21
C VAL A 102 8.44 -0.15 -10.03
N TYR A 103 8.20 -0.80 -8.90
CA TYR A 103 7.71 -0.13 -7.70
C TYR A 103 8.80 0.00 -6.63
N HIS A 104 8.54 0.88 -5.68
CA HIS A 104 9.20 0.92 -4.39
C HIS A 104 8.16 1.16 -3.29
N VAL A 105 8.01 0.20 -2.38
CA VAL A 105 7.04 0.27 -1.28
C VAL A 105 7.74 0.76 -0.04
N LEU A 106 7.28 1.91 0.48
CA LEU A 106 7.88 2.56 1.65
C LEU A 106 7.55 1.85 2.96
N HIS A 107 6.45 1.10 3.03
CA HIS A 107 5.86 0.52 4.24
C HIS A 107 5.44 1.55 5.28
N GLY A 108 5.11 2.76 4.87
CA GLY A 108 4.65 3.85 5.70
C GLY A 108 4.83 5.20 5.01
N VAL A 109 4.53 6.25 5.75
CA VAL A 109 4.79 7.66 5.39
C VAL A 109 5.38 8.36 6.60
N ILE A 110 6.08 9.47 6.39
CA ILE A 110 6.58 10.31 7.47
C ILE A 110 5.36 10.91 8.20
N ASP A 111 5.21 10.55 9.46
CA ASP A 111 4.13 11.00 10.32
C ASP A 111 4.65 11.27 11.73
N PRO A 112 5.12 12.49 12.00
CA PRO A 112 5.66 12.85 13.30
C PRO A 112 4.65 12.71 14.45
N LEU A 113 3.35 12.85 14.16
CA LEU A 113 2.30 12.71 15.19
C LEU A 113 2.18 11.25 15.67
N SER A 114 2.41 10.30 14.76
CA SER A 114 2.46 8.87 15.08
C SER A 114 3.87 8.38 15.43
N GLY A 115 4.84 9.27 15.51
CA GLY A 115 6.24 8.94 15.83
C GLY A 115 6.99 8.27 14.68
N ILE A 116 6.49 8.31 13.44
CA ILE A 116 7.12 7.69 12.28
C ILE A 116 8.02 8.70 11.58
N GLY A 117 9.32 8.46 11.63
CA GLY A 117 10.34 9.27 10.97
C GLY A 117 10.83 8.66 9.65
N PRO A 118 11.74 9.37 8.95
CA PRO A 118 12.31 8.89 7.68
C PRO A 118 13.10 7.58 7.78
N ASN A 119 13.59 7.24 8.99
CA ASN A 119 14.36 6.02 9.23
C ASN A 119 13.47 4.79 9.50
N ASP A 120 12.18 5.00 9.74
CA ASP A 120 11.22 3.94 10.08
C ASP A 120 10.56 3.38 8.82
N ILE A 121 10.77 4.02 7.66
CA ILE A 121 10.25 3.61 6.36
C ILE A 121 11.39 3.40 5.37
N ARG A 122 11.14 2.71 4.26
CA ARG A 122 12.16 2.21 3.33
C ARG A 122 12.74 3.28 2.39
N ILE A 123 13.13 4.42 2.90
CA ILE A 123 13.77 5.50 2.12
C ILE A 123 15.23 5.14 1.77
N ARG A 124 15.97 4.51 2.70
CA ARG A 124 17.38 4.16 2.45
C ARG A 124 17.53 3.20 1.28
N GLU A 125 16.66 2.22 1.18
CA GLU A 125 16.64 1.25 0.08
C GLU A 125 16.27 1.91 -1.26
N LEU A 126 15.39 2.93 -1.25
CA LEU A 126 15.12 3.73 -2.44
C LEU A 126 16.39 4.45 -2.89
N LEU A 127 17.07 5.16 -2.01
CA LEU A 127 18.30 5.88 -2.33
C LEU A 127 19.41 4.95 -2.83
N ALA A 128 19.55 3.76 -2.25
CA ALA A 128 20.50 2.76 -2.74
C ALA A 128 20.22 2.37 -4.20
N ARG A 129 18.94 2.20 -4.59
CA ARG A 129 18.55 1.92 -5.97
C ARG A 129 18.90 3.07 -6.93
N LEU A 130 18.81 4.33 -6.47
CA LEU A 130 19.17 5.48 -7.29
C LEU A 130 20.68 5.58 -7.51
N GLN A 131 21.50 5.13 -6.56
CA GLN A 131 22.95 5.10 -6.68
C GLN A 131 23.47 4.15 -7.78
N GLU A 132 22.66 3.16 -8.17
CA GLU A 132 22.98 2.26 -9.30
C GLU A 132 22.97 2.98 -10.66
N GLY A 133 22.45 4.21 -10.76
CA GLY A 133 22.56 5.11 -11.90
C GLY A 133 21.65 4.81 -13.10
N ASN A 134 20.73 3.85 -12.99
CA ASN A 134 19.86 3.44 -14.10
C ASN A 134 18.48 4.12 -14.07
N VAL A 135 18.13 4.82 -12.97
CA VAL A 135 16.82 5.42 -12.77
C VAL A 135 16.76 6.80 -13.42
N LYS A 136 15.76 7.03 -14.25
CA LYS A 136 15.50 8.31 -14.94
C LYS A 136 14.40 9.11 -14.27
N GLU A 137 13.40 8.43 -13.74
CA GLU A 137 12.26 9.07 -13.12
C GLU A 137 11.77 8.30 -11.89
N VAL A 138 11.40 9.05 -10.86
CA VAL A 138 10.70 8.57 -9.66
C VAL A 138 9.35 9.25 -9.59
N ILE A 139 8.28 8.46 -9.73
CA ILE A 139 6.91 8.92 -9.53
C ILE A 139 6.54 8.70 -8.06
N VAL A 140 6.27 9.76 -7.33
CA VAL A 140 5.81 9.66 -5.94
C VAL A 140 4.29 9.52 -5.92
N ALA A 141 3.81 8.34 -5.57
CA ALA A 141 2.39 7.98 -5.53
C ALA A 141 1.92 7.69 -4.08
N THR A 142 2.34 8.57 -3.15
CA THR A 142 1.78 8.61 -1.80
C THR A 142 0.39 9.24 -1.80
N ASN A 143 -0.43 8.94 -0.79
CA ASN A 143 -1.76 9.51 -0.67
C ASN A 143 -1.72 11.05 -0.64
N PRO A 144 -2.76 11.74 -1.17
CA PRO A 144 -2.88 13.19 -1.14
C PRO A 144 -3.38 13.69 0.22
N ASP A 145 -2.70 13.28 1.30
CA ASP A 145 -2.91 13.72 2.67
C ASP A 145 -1.66 14.41 3.23
N VAL A 146 -1.76 15.01 4.40
CA VAL A 146 -0.68 15.78 5.01
C VAL A 146 0.62 14.98 5.13
N SER A 147 0.54 13.72 5.58
CA SER A 147 1.71 12.86 5.77
C SER A 147 2.29 12.38 4.43
N GLY A 148 1.42 12.09 3.44
CA GLY A 148 1.85 11.74 2.09
C GLY A 148 2.48 12.91 1.35
N ASP A 149 1.95 14.15 1.51
CA ASP A 149 2.53 15.37 0.96
C ASP A 149 3.90 15.66 1.59
N ALA A 150 4.02 15.60 2.91
CA ALA A 150 5.29 15.76 3.62
C ALA A 150 6.33 14.74 3.16
N THR A 151 5.92 13.48 3.01
CA THR A 151 6.79 12.40 2.51
C THR A 151 7.25 12.68 1.08
N ALA A 152 6.34 13.10 0.19
CA ALA A 152 6.67 13.41 -1.20
C ALA A 152 7.68 14.57 -1.30
N MET A 153 7.47 15.65 -0.54
CA MET A 153 8.40 16.79 -0.50
C MET A 153 9.78 16.39 0.06
N TYR A 154 9.80 15.53 1.08
CA TYR A 154 11.03 15.03 1.66
C TYR A 154 11.81 14.18 0.66
N LEU A 155 11.14 13.24 -0.03
CA LEU A 155 11.73 12.42 -1.09
C LEU A 155 12.26 13.26 -2.24
N ALA A 156 11.49 14.24 -2.73
CA ALA A 156 11.94 15.14 -3.81
C ALA A 156 13.24 15.87 -3.44
N LYS A 157 13.35 16.34 -2.19
CA LYS A 157 14.56 17.00 -1.70
C LYS A 157 15.75 16.04 -1.61
N LEU A 158 15.55 14.80 -1.16
CA LEU A 158 16.60 13.78 -1.05
C LEU A 158 17.07 13.26 -2.41
N ILE A 159 16.16 13.17 -3.39
CA ILE A 159 16.46 12.63 -4.72
C ILE A 159 17.13 13.68 -5.62
N LYS A 160 16.94 14.95 -5.34
CA LYS A 160 17.51 16.06 -6.15
C LYS A 160 19.01 15.90 -6.52
N PRO A 161 19.91 15.41 -5.64
CA PRO A 161 21.33 15.26 -5.97
C PRO A 161 21.64 14.14 -6.99
N PHE A 162 20.67 13.28 -7.31
CA PHE A 162 20.88 12.10 -8.19
C PHE A 162 20.63 12.39 -9.67
N ASP A 163 20.26 13.62 -10.05
CA ASP A 163 19.87 13.98 -11.42
C ASP A 163 18.72 13.12 -11.99
N VAL A 164 17.79 12.74 -11.10
CA VAL A 164 16.59 11.93 -11.42
C VAL A 164 15.38 12.84 -11.41
N THR A 165 14.56 12.74 -12.44
CA THR A 165 13.27 13.46 -12.48
C THR A 165 12.33 12.93 -11.38
N VAL A 166 11.78 13.83 -10.57
CA VAL A 166 10.79 13.46 -9.56
C VAL A 166 9.44 14.04 -9.96
N THR A 167 8.48 13.17 -10.15
CA THR A 167 7.10 13.53 -10.48
C THR A 167 6.14 13.05 -9.40
N ARG A 168 4.90 13.52 -9.46
CA ARG A 168 3.82 13.13 -8.56
C ARG A 168 2.57 12.84 -9.36
N LEU A 169 1.71 11.95 -8.84
CA LEU A 169 0.39 11.75 -9.44
C LEU A 169 -0.39 13.04 -9.38
N ALA A 170 -1.07 13.37 -10.49
CA ALA A 170 -1.90 14.56 -10.58
C ALA A 170 -3.03 14.51 -9.52
N HIS A 171 -3.32 15.67 -8.95
CA HIS A 171 -4.47 15.86 -8.07
C HIS A 171 -5.51 16.71 -8.81
N GLY A 172 -6.77 16.36 -8.67
CA GLY A 172 -7.81 17.12 -9.34
C GLY A 172 -9.20 16.56 -9.14
N ILE A 173 -10.15 17.18 -9.84
CA ILE A 173 -11.55 16.79 -9.82
C ILE A 173 -11.70 15.40 -10.44
N PRO A 174 -12.35 14.42 -9.78
CA PRO A 174 -12.56 13.09 -10.35
C PRO A 174 -13.40 13.16 -11.62
N ILE A 175 -13.04 12.31 -12.60
CA ILE A 175 -13.80 12.21 -13.86
C ILE A 175 -15.23 11.75 -13.55
N GLY A 176 -16.21 12.47 -14.10
CA GLY A 176 -17.64 12.19 -13.89
C GLY A 176 -18.24 12.83 -12.64
N SER A 177 -17.46 13.57 -11.84
CA SER A 177 -18.00 14.38 -10.76
C SER A 177 -18.36 15.79 -11.26
N GLU A 178 -19.35 16.40 -10.62
CA GLU A 178 -19.72 17.80 -10.88
C GLU A 178 -18.88 18.72 -10.01
N ILE A 179 -18.46 19.86 -10.56
CA ILE A 179 -17.61 20.85 -9.87
C ILE A 179 -18.26 21.34 -8.57
N GLU A 180 -19.59 21.50 -8.58
CA GLU A 180 -20.39 21.97 -7.45
C GLU A 180 -20.25 21.07 -6.19
N TYR A 181 -20.01 19.74 -6.37
CA TYR A 181 -19.87 18.80 -5.26
C TYR A 181 -18.41 18.51 -4.88
N THR A 182 -17.47 19.20 -5.50
CA THR A 182 -16.04 19.06 -5.17
C THR A 182 -15.72 19.91 -3.94
N ASP A 183 -15.01 19.33 -2.97
CA ASP A 183 -14.58 20.08 -1.80
C ASP A 183 -13.59 21.21 -2.15
N ASP A 184 -13.57 22.26 -1.36
CA ASP A 184 -12.80 23.47 -1.61
C ASP A 184 -11.30 23.23 -1.76
N VAL A 185 -10.73 22.26 -1.02
CA VAL A 185 -9.29 21.95 -1.06
C VAL A 185 -8.94 21.28 -2.37
N THR A 186 -9.73 20.30 -2.81
CA THR A 186 -9.55 19.59 -4.09
C THR A 186 -9.71 20.59 -5.25
N LEU A 187 -10.72 21.45 -5.19
CA LEU A 187 -10.97 22.45 -6.23
C LEU A 187 -9.82 23.47 -6.31
N ALA A 188 -9.35 23.97 -5.18
CA ALA A 188 -8.21 24.89 -5.13
C ALA A 188 -6.94 24.27 -5.73
N ARG A 189 -6.64 23.00 -5.40
CA ARG A 189 -5.51 22.27 -6.00
C ARG A 189 -5.65 22.10 -7.50
N ALA A 190 -6.84 21.71 -7.98
CA ALA A 190 -7.12 21.59 -9.41
C ALA A 190 -6.90 22.90 -10.17
N PHE A 191 -7.24 24.04 -9.57
CA PHE A 191 -6.96 25.36 -10.15
C PHE A 191 -5.46 25.67 -10.23
N VAL A 192 -4.69 25.33 -9.19
CA VAL A 192 -3.23 25.56 -9.15
C VAL A 192 -2.50 24.66 -10.14
N GLU A 193 -2.88 23.39 -10.21
CA GLU A 193 -2.23 22.37 -11.04
C GLU A 193 -2.88 22.22 -12.44
N ARG A 194 -3.74 23.16 -12.85
CA ARG A 194 -4.40 23.13 -14.16
C ARG A 194 -3.42 22.99 -15.32
N ASN A 195 -3.72 22.10 -16.25
CA ASN A 195 -2.93 21.88 -17.45
C ASN A 195 -3.35 22.82 -18.58
N LYS A 196 -2.39 23.12 -19.46
CA LYS A 196 -2.64 23.83 -20.71
C LYS A 196 -3.25 22.85 -21.71
N LEU A 197 -4.32 23.28 -22.40
CA LEU A 197 -4.95 22.51 -23.48
C LEU A 197 -4.17 22.65 -24.78
#